data_95493a4efbe40a5f901abc37c05352df
#
_entry.id   95493a4efbe40a5f901abc37c05352df
#
_cell.length_a   1.000
_cell.length_b   1.000
_cell.length_c   1.000
_cell.angle_alpha   90.00
_cell.angle_beta   90.00
_cell.angle_gamma   90.00
#
_symmetry.space_group_name_H-M   'P 1'
#
loop_
_entity.id
_entity.type
_entity.pdbx_description
1 polymer ?
#
loop_
_entity_poly.entity_id
_entity_poly.type
_entity_poly.pdbx_seq_one_letter_code
_entity_poly.pdbx_strand_id
1 'polypeptide(L)'
;MKALLCDILDNSILGVVVAYTWSVEFQQRGLPHMHAIFIVRPEDKPHSPAIVDRIVSAQLPDPETDLEYFKAVTKHMMHGPCGILNPSHYCMKNGTCRFDYPKRLQEGTTIPADGYTALARPFGRSVVMSQNFEADNGWVVPHNPYLLCRYDAHINVEASASISVVKYMFSYIYKGTKATSAAVFGAADEIQLFSDGRITSAAEAMWHVLGFSMHKQMPTVQRLGSSLPGDPMVTFDAADHPDDIALSGEQAVAAPSHIKAWFSLNVIDIFARTLLYTDIPRHYIWNSTDRRWDRRKNKSQVLGRLYPVDPASREAWALRVLLLHSRGCKSEADIRTVGGEEWATFREAAIAAGLYDDDDEYQKCLSSVIMSPQSRRSVFMIILIHCQPRNPMALLTLFFDELSSDLAGTPIAKMLKLFQMIADSVDVPMEDLGLDPPQNLALPVGGSSPFLESFVSNPIAVHANAILNHEQQIVHDAIISDIQRPAGMPSRIFTLMAAAGTGKTFLINAILATANGRGHRVVPCATSGLAASLLGHARTSAGLNVHIALF
;
A
#
# COMPACT_ATOMS: atom_id res chain seq x y z
N MET A 1 -22.13 -11.61 9.44
CA MET A 1 -21.30 -10.42 9.64
C MET A 1 -21.68 -9.60 10.88
N LYS A 2 -22.94 -9.10 11.04
CA LYS A 2 -23.31 -8.33 12.26
C LYS A 2 -23.04 -9.09 13.56
N ALA A 3 -23.42 -10.38 13.65
CA ALA A 3 -23.17 -11.20 14.83
C ALA A 3 -21.65 -11.37 15.10
N LEU A 4 -20.85 -11.64 14.08
CA LEU A 4 -19.39 -11.75 14.19
C LEU A 4 -18.77 -10.44 14.72
N LEU A 5 -19.22 -9.30 14.20
CA LEU A 5 -18.74 -8.02 14.70
C LEU A 5 -19.16 -7.75 16.15
N CYS A 6 -20.37 -8.16 16.54
CA CYS A 6 -20.83 -8.10 17.94
C CYS A 6 -19.93 -8.94 18.85
N ASP A 7 -19.61 -10.18 18.48
CA ASP A 7 -18.72 -11.04 19.28
C ASP A 7 -17.31 -10.42 19.42
N ILE A 8 -16.79 -9.83 18.37
CA ILE A 8 -15.44 -9.23 18.39
C ILE A 8 -15.42 -7.88 19.12
N LEU A 9 -16.41 -7.01 18.87
CA LEU A 9 -16.40 -5.62 19.36
C LEU A 9 -17.05 -5.49 20.75
N ASP A 10 -18.21 -6.14 20.95
CA ASP A 10 -19.00 -6.00 22.18
C ASP A 10 -18.59 -7.05 23.22
N ASN A 11 -18.35 -8.30 22.78
CA ASN A 11 -17.95 -9.40 23.65
C ASN A 11 -16.42 -9.53 23.79
N SER A 12 -15.64 -8.72 23.06
CA SER A 12 -14.18 -8.64 23.16
C SER A 12 -13.44 -9.97 23.02
N ILE A 13 -13.92 -10.90 22.18
CA ILE A 13 -13.35 -12.25 22.00
C ILE A 13 -11.86 -12.21 21.60
N LEU A 14 -11.43 -11.19 20.86
CA LEU A 14 -10.04 -10.99 20.45
C LEU A 14 -9.30 -9.96 21.32
N GLY A 15 -9.90 -9.48 22.42
CA GLY A 15 -9.47 -8.35 23.23
C GLY A 15 -10.31 -7.10 22.96
N VAL A 16 -10.12 -6.06 23.79
CA VAL A 16 -10.87 -4.80 23.66
C VAL A 16 -10.39 -4.03 22.44
N VAL A 17 -11.26 -3.94 21.42
CA VAL A 17 -10.97 -3.28 20.15
C VAL A 17 -11.11 -1.76 20.30
N VAL A 18 -10.05 -1.02 19.95
CA VAL A 18 -10.01 0.45 19.98
C VAL A 18 -10.16 1.06 18.58
N ALA A 19 -9.83 0.30 17.53
CA ALA A 19 -10.05 0.71 16.15
C ALA A 19 -10.20 -0.52 15.27
N TYR A 20 -10.93 -0.39 14.16
CA TYR A 20 -11.06 -1.46 13.17
C TYR A 20 -11.32 -0.92 11.77
N THR A 21 -11.00 -1.73 10.80
CA THR A 21 -11.44 -1.56 9.41
C THR A 21 -11.74 -2.91 8.81
N TRP A 22 -12.79 -2.99 8.00
CA TRP A 22 -13.09 -4.19 7.22
C TRP A 22 -13.61 -3.82 5.84
N SER A 23 -13.42 -4.72 4.90
CA SER A 23 -13.96 -4.66 3.55
C SER A 23 -14.48 -6.03 3.13
N VAL A 24 -15.47 -6.03 2.23
CA VAL A 24 -16.00 -7.25 1.58
C VAL A 24 -15.50 -7.28 0.16
N GLU A 25 -14.92 -8.39 -0.24
CA GLU A 25 -14.47 -8.67 -1.61
C GLU A 25 -15.28 -9.86 -2.14
N PHE A 26 -15.78 -9.77 -3.37
CA PHE A 26 -16.42 -10.89 -4.04
C PHE A 26 -15.38 -11.64 -4.88
N GLN A 27 -15.21 -12.92 -4.57
CA GLN A 27 -14.34 -13.80 -5.36
C GLN A 27 -14.97 -14.07 -6.74
N GLN A 28 -14.19 -14.55 -7.70
CA GLN A 28 -14.69 -14.88 -9.05
C GLN A 28 -15.91 -15.80 -9.06
N ARG A 29 -16.05 -16.65 -8.02
CA ARG A 29 -17.22 -17.55 -7.84
C ARG A 29 -18.45 -16.85 -7.25
N GLY A 30 -18.40 -15.53 -7.04
CA GLY A 30 -19.49 -14.74 -6.48
C GLY A 30 -19.65 -14.85 -4.96
N LEU A 31 -18.76 -15.53 -4.24
CA LEU A 31 -18.85 -15.65 -2.79
C LEU A 31 -18.23 -14.40 -2.10
N PRO A 32 -18.96 -13.78 -1.15
CA PRO A 32 -18.44 -12.67 -0.36
C PRO A 32 -17.35 -13.16 0.59
N HIS A 33 -16.24 -12.43 0.65
CA HIS A 33 -15.12 -12.66 1.53
C HIS A 33 -14.82 -11.38 2.32
N MET A 34 -14.81 -11.44 3.64
CA MET A 34 -14.54 -10.29 4.49
C MET A 34 -13.08 -10.30 4.92
N HIS A 35 -12.38 -9.19 4.69
CA HIS A 35 -11.08 -8.89 5.27
C HIS A 35 -11.26 -7.85 6.37
N ALA A 36 -10.69 -8.08 7.54
CA ALA A 36 -10.81 -7.17 8.67
C ALA A 36 -9.48 -7.03 9.43
N ILE A 37 -9.21 -5.83 9.93
CA ILE A 37 -8.14 -5.54 10.87
C ILE A 37 -8.80 -4.99 12.13
N PHE A 38 -8.45 -5.56 13.28
CA PHE A 38 -8.86 -5.09 14.59
C PHE A 38 -7.62 -4.64 15.35
N ILE A 39 -7.62 -3.41 15.83
CA ILE A 39 -6.58 -2.85 16.68
C ILE A 39 -7.10 -2.91 18.10
N VAL A 40 -6.45 -3.71 18.92
CA VAL A 40 -6.80 -3.85 20.34
C VAL A 40 -6.03 -2.87 21.21
N ARG A 41 -6.53 -2.60 22.41
CA ARG A 41 -5.84 -1.73 23.39
C ARG A 41 -4.45 -2.29 23.75
N PRO A 42 -3.53 -1.46 24.28
CA PRO A 42 -2.15 -1.86 24.54
C PRO A 42 -2.01 -3.13 25.40
N GLU A 43 -2.88 -3.32 26.38
CA GLU A 43 -2.85 -4.44 27.32
C GLU A 43 -3.24 -5.79 26.69
N ASP A 44 -4.05 -5.73 25.62
CA ASP A 44 -4.53 -6.92 24.91
C ASP A 44 -3.70 -7.21 23.63
N LYS A 45 -2.68 -6.39 23.34
CA LYS A 45 -1.82 -6.63 22.16
C LYS A 45 -1.10 -7.98 22.26
N PRO A 46 -0.95 -8.71 21.16
CA PRO A 46 -0.30 -10.02 21.12
C PRO A 46 1.23 -9.92 21.24
N HIS A 47 1.73 -9.36 22.35
CA HIS A 47 3.15 -9.13 22.62
C HIS A 47 3.82 -10.30 23.36
N SER A 48 3.07 -11.31 23.77
CA SER A 48 3.61 -12.52 24.38
C SER A 48 2.96 -13.78 23.85
N PRO A 49 3.68 -14.93 23.82
CA PRO A 49 3.12 -16.21 23.39
C PRO A 49 1.81 -16.56 24.08
N ALA A 50 1.71 -16.34 25.40
CA ALA A 50 0.53 -16.66 26.19
C ALA A 50 -0.72 -15.86 25.75
N ILE A 51 -0.56 -14.61 25.34
CA ILE A 51 -1.67 -13.79 24.81
C ILE A 51 -2.05 -14.29 23.41
N VAL A 52 -1.07 -14.61 22.56
CA VAL A 52 -1.32 -15.16 21.23
C VAL A 52 -2.09 -16.47 21.30
N ASP A 53 -1.62 -17.43 22.12
CA ASP A 53 -2.21 -18.77 22.22
C ASP A 53 -3.63 -18.75 22.79
N ARG A 54 -3.99 -17.72 23.56
CA ARG A 54 -5.37 -17.50 24.02
C ARG A 54 -6.31 -17.10 22.88
N ILE A 55 -5.80 -16.42 21.86
CA ILE A 55 -6.61 -15.81 20.79
C ILE A 55 -6.58 -16.68 19.53
N VAL A 56 -5.43 -17.26 19.20
CA VAL A 56 -5.17 -17.95 17.92
C VAL A 56 -4.60 -19.34 18.19
N SER A 57 -5.19 -20.33 17.54
CA SER A 57 -4.71 -21.71 17.51
C SER A 57 -4.35 -22.13 16.08
N ALA A 58 -3.33 -22.97 15.94
CA ALA A 58 -2.97 -23.62 14.69
C ALA A 58 -2.72 -25.12 14.92
N GLN A 59 -3.57 -25.74 15.75
CA GLN A 59 -3.43 -27.11 16.23
C GLN A 59 -4.70 -27.91 15.96
N LEU A 60 -4.55 -29.21 15.74
CA LEU A 60 -5.64 -30.16 15.75
C LEU A 60 -6.09 -30.38 17.21
N PRO A 61 -7.37 -30.12 17.56
CA PRO A 61 -7.88 -30.44 18.89
C PRO A 61 -7.90 -31.93 19.14
N ASP A 62 -8.08 -32.31 20.38
CA ASP A 62 -8.25 -33.72 20.76
C ASP A 62 -9.68 -34.15 20.47
N PRO A 63 -9.91 -35.14 19.58
CA PRO A 63 -11.26 -35.61 19.28
C PRO A 63 -11.96 -36.30 20.46
N GLU A 64 -11.19 -36.78 21.47
CA GLU A 64 -11.78 -37.43 22.65
C GLU A 64 -12.31 -36.41 23.66
N THR A 65 -11.70 -35.22 23.72
CA THR A 65 -12.07 -34.18 24.67
C THR A 65 -12.95 -33.10 24.05
N ASP A 66 -12.78 -32.78 22.75
CA ASP A 66 -13.56 -31.75 22.04
C ASP A 66 -13.83 -32.13 20.59
N LEU A 67 -14.76 -33.06 20.41
CA LEU A 67 -15.12 -33.60 19.10
C LEU A 67 -15.71 -32.55 18.15
N GLU A 68 -16.50 -31.62 18.66
CA GLU A 68 -17.11 -30.59 17.81
C GLU A 68 -16.08 -29.61 17.28
N TYR A 69 -15.14 -29.18 18.10
CA TYR A 69 -14.04 -28.33 17.65
C TYR A 69 -13.11 -29.07 16.68
N PHE A 70 -12.82 -30.36 16.94
CA PHE A 70 -12.05 -31.19 16.02
C PHE A 70 -12.71 -31.29 14.64
N LYS A 71 -14.03 -31.52 14.58
CA LYS A 71 -14.79 -31.56 13.33
C LYS A 71 -14.73 -30.20 12.61
N ALA A 72 -14.89 -29.09 13.35
CA ALA A 72 -14.85 -27.76 12.77
C ALA A 72 -13.46 -27.44 12.16
N VAL A 73 -12.35 -27.80 12.86
CA VAL A 73 -10.99 -27.62 12.35
C VAL A 73 -10.76 -28.46 11.10
N THR A 74 -11.07 -29.74 11.15
CA THR A 74 -10.84 -30.66 10.02
C THR A 74 -11.71 -30.33 8.81
N LYS A 75 -12.89 -29.76 9.01
CA LYS A 75 -13.80 -29.34 7.94
C LYS A 75 -13.38 -28.01 7.29
N HIS A 76 -12.94 -27.04 8.08
CA HIS A 76 -12.79 -25.65 7.61
C HIS A 76 -11.35 -25.13 7.62
N MET A 77 -10.48 -25.63 8.49
CA MET A 77 -9.19 -25.00 8.77
C MET A 77 -7.99 -25.86 8.36
N MET A 78 -8.16 -26.80 7.43
CA MET A 78 -7.06 -27.57 6.87
C MET A 78 -6.64 -27.01 5.51
N HIS A 79 -5.35 -26.77 5.34
CA HIS A 79 -4.79 -26.37 4.04
C HIS A 79 -4.39 -27.62 3.26
N GLY A 80 -4.66 -27.63 1.97
CA GLY A 80 -4.18 -28.68 1.09
C GLY A 80 -5.24 -29.70 0.66
N PRO A 81 -4.80 -30.84 0.08
CA PRO A 81 -3.40 -31.16 -0.23
C PRO A 81 -2.81 -30.25 -1.31
N CYS A 82 -1.52 -29.93 -1.19
CA CYS A 82 -0.73 -29.21 -2.19
C CYS A 82 0.71 -29.80 -2.27
N GLY A 83 1.62 -29.21 -3.00
CA GLY A 83 2.95 -29.75 -3.21
C GLY A 83 2.94 -30.94 -4.16
N ILE A 84 3.71 -31.97 -3.84
CA ILE A 84 3.84 -33.20 -4.65
C ILE A 84 2.49 -33.89 -4.81
N LEU A 85 1.63 -33.86 -3.78
CA LEU A 85 0.31 -34.50 -3.81
C LEU A 85 -0.69 -33.79 -4.74
N ASN A 86 -0.54 -32.49 -4.93
CA ASN A 86 -1.37 -31.71 -5.87
C ASN A 86 -0.58 -30.52 -6.41
N PRO A 87 0.27 -30.73 -7.43
CA PRO A 87 1.10 -29.69 -8.02
C PRO A 87 0.31 -28.57 -8.71
N SER A 88 -0.92 -28.84 -9.14
CA SER A 88 -1.81 -27.88 -9.81
C SER A 88 -2.71 -27.10 -8.85
N HIS A 89 -2.58 -27.32 -7.54
CA HIS A 89 -3.41 -26.60 -6.57
C HIS A 89 -3.19 -25.07 -6.69
N TYR A 90 -4.25 -24.29 -6.49
CA TYR A 90 -4.23 -22.82 -6.67
C TYR A 90 -3.15 -22.09 -5.86
N CYS A 91 -2.67 -22.68 -4.76
CA CYS A 91 -1.61 -22.11 -3.94
C CYS A 91 -0.20 -22.39 -4.47
N MET A 92 -0.04 -23.28 -5.48
CA MET A 92 1.26 -23.66 -6.01
C MET A 92 1.82 -22.57 -6.92
N LYS A 93 3.09 -22.23 -6.71
CA LYS A 93 3.86 -21.32 -7.56
C LYS A 93 5.30 -21.82 -7.64
N ASN A 94 5.81 -22.04 -8.85
CA ASN A 94 7.18 -22.53 -9.07
C ASN A 94 7.50 -23.83 -8.29
N GLY A 95 6.55 -24.75 -8.20
CA GLY A 95 6.73 -26.04 -7.51
C GLY A 95 6.61 -25.98 -5.98
N THR A 96 6.38 -24.80 -5.39
CA THR A 96 6.24 -24.62 -3.94
C THR A 96 4.89 -23.97 -3.59
N CYS A 97 4.40 -24.22 -2.38
CA CYS A 97 3.21 -23.57 -1.86
C CYS A 97 3.52 -22.09 -1.53
N ARG A 98 2.83 -21.13 -2.16
CA ARG A 98 3.03 -19.69 -1.90
C ARG A 98 2.68 -19.24 -0.48
N PHE A 99 2.07 -20.11 0.31
CA PHE A 99 1.75 -19.90 1.71
C PHE A 99 2.64 -20.71 2.66
N ASP A 100 3.69 -21.36 2.12
CA ASP A 100 4.67 -22.18 2.86
C ASP A 100 4.03 -23.32 3.69
N TYR A 101 3.00 -23.98 3.13
CA TYR A 101 2.45 -25.18 3.73
C TYR A 101 3.17 -26.45 3.20
N PRO A 102 3.38 -27.47 4.07
CA PRO A 102 3.09 -27.47 5.51
C PRO A 102 4.02 -26.55 6.30
N LYS A 103 3.48 -25.88 7.34
CA LYS A 103 4.27 -25.08 8.26
C LYS A 103 5.15 -25.95 9.14
N ARG A 104 6.26 -25.39 9.63
CA ARG A 104 7.17 -26.08 10.53
C ARG A 104 6.47 -26.43 11.84
N LEU A 105 6.63 -27.68 12.31
CA LEU A 105 6.17 -28.11 13.63
C LEU A 105 7.07 -27.53 14.73
N GLN A 106 6.47 -27.08 15.83
CA GLN A 106 7.15 -26.56 17.01
C GLN A 106 6.25 -26.62 18.24
N GLU A 107 6.85 -26.90 19.41
CA GLU A 107 6.09 -27.14 20.63
C GLU A 107 5.43 -25.87 21.22
N GLY A 108 6.02 -24.72 21.02
CA GLY A 108 5.54 -23.46 21.59
C GLY A 108 5.48 -22.31 20.58
N THR A 109 4.59 -21.36 20.82
CA THR A 109 4.52 -20.12 20.06
C THR A 109 5.73 -19.24 20.36
N THR A 110 6.32 -18.68 19.32
CA THR A 110 7.43 -17.72 19.41
C THR A 110 7.12 -16.44 18.66
N ILE A 111 7.61 -15.31 19.20
CA ILE A 111 7.47 -13.98 18.57
C ILE A 111 8.89 -13.47 18.31
N PRO A 112 9.42 -13.68 17.09
CA PRO A 112 10.76 -13.19 16.75
C PRO A 112 10.76 -11.64 16.63
N ALA A 113 11.96 -11.06 16.64
CA ALA A 113 12.14 -9.60 16.59
C ALA A 113 11.62 -8.97 15.28
N ASP A 114 11.53 -9.74 14.18
CA ASP A 114 10.92 -9.32 12.91
C ASP A 114 9.39 -9.22 12.96
N GLY A 115 8.78 -9.67 14.07
CA GLY A 115 7.37 -9.52 14.36
C GLY A 115 6.42 -10.52 13.72
N TYR A 116 6.91 -11.52 12.98
CA TYR A 116 6.09 -12.61 12.48
C TYR A 116 5.93 -13.69 13.56
N THR A 117 4.73 -13.86 14.05
CA THR A 117 4.42 -14.87 15.08
C THR A 117 4.47 -16.27 14.47
N ALA A 118 5.34 -17.13 14.99
CA ALA A 118 5.34 -18.55 14.70
C ALA A 118 4.50 -19.27 15.77
N LEU A 119 3.33 -19.77 15.37
CA LEU A 119 2.36 -20.41 16.26
C LEU A 119 2.80 -21.80 16.67
N ALA A 120 2.42 -22.23 17.87
CA ALA A 120 2.59 -23.60 18.34
C ALA A 120 1.90 -24.58 17.38
N ARG A 121 2.64 -25.62 16.97
CA ARG A 121 2.21 -26.73 16.11
C ARG A 121 2.88 -28.01 16.60
N PRO A 122 2.44 -28.56 17.76
CA PRO A 122 3.10 -29.68 18.42
C PRO A 122 3.17 -30.92 17.52
N PHE A 123 4.14 -31.77 17.81
CA PHE A 123 4.28 -33.07 17.14
C PHE A 123 3.22 -34.07 17.61
N GLY A 124 3.03 -35.13 16.84
CA GLY A 124 2.35 -36.38 17.28
C GLY A 124 0.83 -36.44 17.04
N ARG A 125 0.18 -35.39 16.51
CA ARG A 125 -1.23 -35.48 16.13
C ARG A 125 -1.42 -35.30 14.64
N SER A 126 -2.16 -36.22 14.02
CA SER A 126 -2.51 -36.19 12.61
C SER A 126 -3.94 -36.64 12.38
N VAL A 127 -4.47 -36.36 11.21
CA VAL A 127 -5.80 -36.76 10.76
C VAL A 127 -5.76 -37.22 9.30
N VAL A 128 -6.42 -38.32 8.99
CA VAL A 128 -6.55 -38.81 7.62
C VAL A 128 -7.64 -37.99 6.92
N MET A 129 -7.24 -37.15 5.97
CA MET A 129 -8.13 -36.28 5.19
C MET A 129 -8.65 -36.96 3.91
N SER A 130 -7.85 -37.87 3.34
CA SER A 130 -8.22 -38.70 2.18
C SER A 130 -7.32 -39.93 2.13
N GLN A 131 -7.56 -40.86 1.17
CA GLN A 131 -6.79 -42.09 1.03
C GLN A 131 -5.27 -41.89 0.92
N ASN A 132 -4.83 -40.75 0.40
CA ASN A 132 -3.43 -40.44 0.14
C ASN A 132 -2.94 -39.18 0.87
N PHE A 133 -3.71 -38.64 1.83
CA PHE A 133 -3.36 -37.43 2.53
C PHE A 133 -3.67 -37.51 4.02
N GLU A 134 -2.62 -37.65 4.80
CA GLU A 134 -2.63 -37.49 6.25
C GLU A 134 -2.04 -36.14 6.61
N ALA A 135 -2.78 -35.33 7.36
CA ALA A 135 -2.42 -33.96 7.70
C ALA A 135 -2.16 -33.86 9.21
N ASP A 136 -1.05 -33.24 9.56
CA ASP A 136 -0.68 -32.91 10.93
C ASP A 136 -0.93 -31.41 11.24
N ASN A 137 -0.45 -30.93 12.39
CA ASN A 137 -0.54 -29.53 12.80
C ASN A 137 0.13 -28.55 11.82
N GLY A 138 1.06 -29.02 11.00
CA GLY A 138 1.68 -28.21 9.94
C GLY A 138 0.69 -27.74 8.87
N TRP A 139 -0.44 -28.43 8.71
CA TRP A 139 -1.46 -28.12 7.71
C TRP A 139 -2.62 -27.30 8.26
N VAL A 140 -2.69 -27.03 9.57
CA VAL A 140 -3.78 -26.27 10.18
C VAL A 140 -3.63 -24.80 9.88
N VAL A 141 -4.69 -24.17 9.40
CA VAL A 141 -4.78 -22.71 9.20
C VAL A 141 -5.04 -22.02 10.54
N PRO A 142 -4.34 -20.92 10.87
CA PRO A 142 -4.57 -20.17 12.10
C PRO A 142 -6.02 -19.73 12.25
N HIS A 143 -6.60 -19.94 13.43
CA HIS A 143 -8.01 -19.62 13.70
C HIS A 143 -8.25 -19.33 15.18
N ASN A 144 -9.38 -18.70 15.48
CA ASN A 144 -9.87 -18.57 16.85
C ASN A 144 -10.88 -19.70 17.12
N PRO A 145 -10.67 -20.52 18.17
CA PRO A 145 -11.55 -21.68 18.47
C PRO A 145 -13.00 -21.31 18.67
N TYR A 146 -13.28 -20.24 19.42
CA TYR A 146 -14.65 -19.79 19.68
C TYR A 146 -15.37 -19.35 18.39
N LEU A 147 -14.72 -18.53 17.58
CA LEU A 147 -15.32 -18.04 16.33
C LEU A 147 -15.55 -19.18 15.33
N LEU A 148 -14.60 -20.11 15.24
CA LEU A 148 -14.72 -21.26 14.36
C LEU A 148 -15.91 -22.15 14.73
N CYS A 149 -16.05 -22.54 15.98
CA CYS A 149 -17.15 -23.38 16.45
C CYS A 149 -18.51 -22.67 16.35
N ARG A 150 -18.54 -21.37 16.70
CA ARG A 150 -19.78 -20.59 16.68
C ARG A 150 -20.36 -20.38 15.28
N TYR A 151 -19.49 -20.18 14.28
CA TYR A 151 -19.93 -19.82 12.93
C TYR A 151 -19.86 -20.97 11.92
N ASP A 152 -19.26 -22.10 12.29
CA ASP A 152 -19.03 -23.27 11.41
C ASP A 152 -18.56 -22.85 9.99
N ALA A 153 -17.57 -21.97 9.93
CA ALA A 153 -17.10 -21.35 8.71
C ALA A 153 -15.57 -21.18 8.69
N HIS A 154 -14.99 -21.10 7.50
CA HIS A 154 -13.57 -20.77 7.35
C HIS A 154 -13.28 -19.34 7.81
N ILE A 155 -12.67 -19.19 8.98
CA ILE A 155 -12.29 -17.90 9.58
C ILE A 155 -10.82 -17.95 9.96
N ASN A 156 -9.95 -17.44 9.07
CA ASN A 156 -8.53 -17.26 9.38
C ASN A 156 -8.37 -16.08 10.36
N VAL A 157 -7.65 -16.30 11.46
CA VAL A 157 -7.31 -15.28 12.45
C VAL A 157 -5.80 -15.29 12.67
N GLU A 158 -5.17 -14.16 12.43
CA GLU A 158 -3.73 -13.99 12.62
C GLU A 158 -3.47 -12.89 13.64
N ALA A 159 -2.58 -13.15 14.58
CA ALA A 159 -2.05 -12.17 15.51
C ALA A 159 -0.74 -11.61 14.98
N SER A 160 -0.65 -10.29 14.84
CA SER A 160 0.55 -9.64 14.35
C SER A 160 0.99 -8.51 15.26
N ALA A 161 2.26 -8.52 15.62
CA ALA A 161 2.95 -7.40 16.25
C ALA A 161 3.73 -6.54 15.23
N SER A 162 3.79 -6.95 13.96
CA SER A 162 4.61 -6.30 12.92
C SER A 162 3.79 -5.44 11.96
N ILE A 163 4.37 -4.29 11.58
CA ILE A 163 3.81 -3.40 10.57
C ILE A 163 3.80 -4.02 9.16
N SER A 164 4.64 -5.02 8.90
CA SER A 164 4.73 -5.71 7.61
C SER A 164 3.46 -6.49 7.27
N VAL A 165 2.82 -7.12 8.26
CA VAL A 165 1.52 -7.79 8.10
C VAL A 165 0.42 -6.77 7.81
N VAL A 166 0.48 -5.60 8.44
CA VAL A 166 -0.43 -4.49 8.16
C VAL A 166 -0.33 -4.06 6.70
N LYS A 167 0.88 -3.98 6.13
CA LYS A 167 1.09 -3.65 4.71
C LYS A 167 0.43 -4.67 3.78
N TYR A 168 0.54 -5.95 4.08
CA TYR A 168 -0.12 -7.02 3.31
C TYR A 168 -1.66 -6.89 3.39
N MET A 169 -2.22 -6.71 4.58
CA MET A 169 -3.66 -6.55 4.79
C MET A 169 -4.20 -5.26 4.16
N PHE A 170 -3.44 -4.16 4.18
CA PHE A 170 -3.82 -2.94 3.47
C PHE A 170 -4.01 -3.17 1.97
N SER A 171 -3.26 -4.07 1.36
CA SER A 171 -3.42 -4.40 -0.06
C SER A 171 -4.81 -4.98 -0.38
N TYR A 172 -5.44 -5.69 0.56
CA TYR A 172 -6.80 -6.23 0.42
C TYR A 172 -7.88 -5.23 0.80
N ILE A 173 -7.66 -4.43 1.84
CA ILE A 173 -8.64 -3.44 2.32
C ILE A 173 -8.75 -2.27 1.35
N TYR A 174 -7.64 -1.83 0.74
CA TYR A 174 -7.61 -0.73 -0.23
C TYR A 174 -7.82 -1.16 -1.69
N LYS A 175 -7.93 -2.43 -1.99
CA LYS A 175 -8.46 -2.92 -3.27
C LYS A 175 -9.92 -2.49 -3.51
N GLY A 176 -10.40 -1.54 -2.73
CA GLY A 176 -11.73 -1.01 -2.67
C GLY A 176 -12.58 -1.24 -3.92
N THR A 177 -13.81 -1.61 -3.71
CA THR A 177 -14.83 -1.60 -4.75
C THR A 177 -14.74 -0.28 -5.50
N LYS A 178 -14.25 -0.31 -6.73
CA LYS A 178 -14.42 0.82 -7.63
C LYS A 178 -15.92 1.12 -7.65
N ALA A 179 -16.26 2.40 -7.56
CA ALA A 179 -17.64 2.83 -7.64
C ALA A 179 -18.33 2.14 -8.83
N THR A 180 -19.40 1.42 -8.56
CA THR A 180 -20.19 0.81 -9.62
C THR A 180 -21.17 1.87 -10.07
N SER A 181 -20.94 2.46 -11.23
CA SER A 181 -21.91 3.36 -11.86
C SER A 181 -23.04 2.51 -12.40
N ALA A 182 -24.24 2.62 -11.83
CA ALA A 182 -25.44 2.08 -12.43
C ALA A 182 -25.99 3.13 -13.38
N ALA A 183 -25.83 2.94 -14.69
CA ALA A 183 -26.50 3.75 -15.69
C ALA A 183 -27.89 3.17 -15.96
N VAL A 184 -28.93 3.96 -15.72
CA VAL A 184 -30.27 3.71 -16.25
C VAL A 184 -30.23 4.11 -17.73
N PHE A 185 -30.54 3.20 -18.63
CA PHE A 185 -30.50 3.38 -20.07
C PHE A 185 -31.11 4.70 -20.54
N GLY A 186 -30.31 5.56 -21.14
CA GLY A 186 -30.70 6.80 -21.79
C GLY A 186 -29.46 7.61 -22.16
N ALA A 187 -29.04 7.56 -23.42
CA ALA A 187 -28.07 8.42 -24.09
C ALA A 187 -26.62 8.48 -23.52
N ALA A 188 -26.15 7.45 -22.87
CA ALA A 188 -24.74 7.37 -22.49
C ALA A 188 -23.92 6.73 -23.63
N ASP A 189 -22.73 7.28 -23.85
CA ASP A 189 -21.74 6.74 -24.79
C ASP A 189 -21.45 5.26 -24.48
N GLU A 190 -21.75 4.34 -25.40
CA GLU A 190 -21.49 2.91 -25.23
C GLU A 190 -20.02 2.60 -24.94
N ILE A 191 -19.09 3.41 -25.44
CA ILE A 191 -17.65 3.27 -25.21
C ILE A 191 -17.32 3.59 -23.75
N GLN A 192 -17.93 4.63 -23.18
CA GLN A 192 -17.73 5.01 -21.79
C GLN A 192 -18.39 4.02 -20.83
N LEU A 193 -19.60 3.57 -21.13
CA LEU A 193 -20.27 2.49 -20.39
C LEU A 193 -19.46 1.19 -20.42
N PHE A 194 -18.83 0.88 -21.53
CA PHE A 194 -18.00 -0.30 -21.69
C PHE A 194 -16.64 -0.14 -20.97
N SER A 195 -16.02 1.05 -21.00
CA SER A 195 -14.76 1.32 -20.30
C SER A 195 -14.93 1.37 -18.78
N ASP A 196 -16.05 1.86 -18.29
CA ASP A 196 -16.39 1.94 -16.87
C ASP A 196 -17.07 0.65 -16.35
N GLY A 197 -17.55 -0.18 -17.28
CA GLY A 197 -18.25 -1.43 -17.00
C GLY A 197 -17.33 -2.46 -16.34
N ARG A 198 -17.72 -2.95 -15.17
CA ARG A 198 -17.10 -4.08 -14.48
C ARG A 198 -18.05 -5.26 -14.52
N ILE A 199 -17.54 -6.44 -14.89
CA ILE A 199 -18.32 -7.67 -14.74
C ILE A 199 -18.53 -7.93 -13.24
N THR A 200 -19.77 -7.85 -12.79
CA THR A 200 -20.20 -8.04 -11.41
C THR A 200 -20.93 -9.36 -11.31
N SER A 201 -20.61 -10.17 -10.31
CA SER A 201 -21.38 -11.40 -10.04
C SER A 201 -22.80 -11.07 -9.58
N ALA A 202 -23.75 -11.98 -9.80
CA ALA A 202 -25.12 -11.80 -9.34
C ALA A 202 -25.20 -11.54 -7.82
N ALA A 203 -24.37 -12.23 -7.03
CA ALA A 203 -24.31 -12.04 -5.58
C ALA A 203 -23.82 -10.64 -5.20
N GLU A 204 -22.81 -10.11 -5.89
CA GLU A 204 -22.29 -8.75 -5.68
C GLU A 204 -23.33 -7.70 -6.09
N ALA A 205 -23.97 -7.89 -7.25
CA ALA A 205 -25.04 -7.00 -7.71
C ALA A 205 -26.20 -6.93 -6.69
N MET A 206 -26.66 -8.07 -6.19
CA MET A 206 -27.69 -8.12 -5.14
C MET A 206 -27.24 -7.46 -3.84
N TRP A 207 -25.96 -7.59 -3.45
CA TRP A 207 -25.41 -6.94 -2.27
C TRP A 207 -25.52 -5.42 -2.36
N HIS A 208 -25.21 -4.86 -3.55
CA HIS A 208 -25.34 -3.43 -3.82
C HIS A 208 -26.82 -2.98 -3.87
N VAL A 209 -27.68 -3.72 -4.57
CA VAL A 209 -29.13 -3.42 -4.67
C VAL A 209 -29.79 -3.40 -3.28
N LEU A 210 -29.39 -4.31 -2.40
CA LEU A 210 -29.91 -4.38 -1.03
C LEU A 210 -29.25 -3.35 -0.08
N GLY A 211 -28.32 -2.52 -0.56
CA GLY A 211 -27.66 -1.47 0.22
C GLY A 211 -26.76 -1.99 1.35
N PHE A 212 -26.26 -3.23 1.23
CA PHE A 212 -25.31 -3.73 2.22
C PHE A 212 -23.97 -3.03 2.12
N SER A 213 -23.38 -2.69 3.27
CA SER A 213 -22.07 -2.02 3.34
C SER A 213 -20.97 -2.93 2.83
N MET A 214 -20.10 -2.39 1.97
CA MET A 214 -18.92 -3.07 1.43
C MET A 214 -17.69 -2.87 2.30
N HIS A 215 -17.65 -1.81 3.10
CA HIS A 215 -16.56 -1.49 4.01
C HIS A 215 -17.07 -0.69 5.21
N LYS A 216 -16.30 -0.71 6.28
CA LYS A 216 -16.50 0.17 7.43
C LYS A 216 -15.18 0.34 8.18
N GLN A 217 -15.01 1.49 8.79
CA GLN A 217 -13.88 1.77 9.67
C GLN A 217 -14.32 2.54 10.91
N MET A 218 -13.62 2.32 11.99
CA MET A 218 -13.77 3.06 13.25
C MET A 218 -12.37 3.28 13.85
N PRO A 219 -12.00 4.49 14.21
CA PRO A 219 -12.75 5.74 14.03
C PRO A 219 -12.89 6.13 12.55
N THR A 220 -13.91 6.95 12.26
CA THR A 220 -14.08 7.57 10.94
C THR A 220 -12.93 8.53 10.68
N VAL A 221 -12.48 8.64 9.43
CA VAL A 221 -11.42 9.57 9.04
C VAL A 221 -12.00 10.72 8.24
N GLN A 222 -11.77 11.94 8.71
CA GLN A 222 -12.02 13.17 7.97
C GLN A 222 -10.73 13.63 7.32
N ARG A 223 -10.69 13.66 5.99
CA ARG A 223 -9.53 14.21 5.27
C ARG A 223 -9.52 15.73 5.37
N LEU A 224 -8.35 16.29 5.67
CA LEU A 224 -8.12 17.71 5.85
C LEU A 224 -7.17 18.21 4.77
N GLY A 225 -7.54 19.31 4.11
CA GLY A 225 -6.67 19.98 3.15
C GLY A 225 -5.46 20.62 3.84
N SER A 226 -4.32 20.57 3.18
CA SER A 226 -3.05 21.20 3.60
C SER A 226 -2.39 21.92 2.41
N SER A 227 -3.19 22.52 1.53
CA SER A 227 -2.71 23.22 0.35
C SER A 227 -2.01 24.53 0.74
N LEU A 228 -0.98 24.90 -0.02
CA LEU A 228 -0.31 26.19 0.12
C LEU A 228 -1.27 27.35 -0.19
N PRO A 229 -1.00 28.54 0.36
CA PRO A 229 -1.72 29.75 0.00
C PRO A 229 -1.66 30.00 -1.52
N GLY A 230 -2.83 30.18 -2.14
CA GLY A 230 -2.93 30.41 -3.59
C GLY A 230 -2.89 29.15 -4.47
N ASP A 231 -2.69 27.96 -3.89
CA ASP A 231 -2.67 26.67 -4.60
C ASP A 231 -3.80 25.75 -4.06
N PRO A 232 -5.06 25.99 -4.43
CA PRO A 232 -6.18 25.19 -3.96
C PRO A 232 -6.20 23.83 -4.65
N MET A 233 -6.55 22.79 -3.90
CA MET A 233 -6.85 21.50 -4.48
C MET A 233 -8.25 21.53 -5.09
N VAL A 234 -8.33 21.46 -6.40
CA VAL A 234 -9.60 21.41 -7.16
C VAL A 234 -9.79 19.99 -7.67
N THR A 235 -11.01 19.48 -7.51
CA THR A 235 -11.42 18.21 -8.14
C THR A 235 -12.29 18.56 -9.34
N PHE A 236 -11.94 18.10 -10.51
CA PHE A 236 -12.68 18.27 -11.76
C PHE A 236 -12.92 16.90 -12.41
N ASP A 237 -13.93 16.81 -13.25
CA ASP A 237 -14.15 15.64 -14.10
C ASP A 237 -13.22 15.72 -15.32
N ALA A 238 -12.74 14.59 -15.80
CA ALA A 238 -11.92 14.52 -17.00
C ALA A 238 -12.67 14.98 -18.27
N ALA A 239 -14.01 15.05 -18.21
CA ALA A 239 -14.87 15.54 -19.29
C ALA A 239 -15.14 17.06 -19.22
N ASP A 240 -14.70 17.74 -18.14
CA ASP A 240 -14.91 19.18 -18.01
C ASP A 240 -14.11 19.98 -19.04
N HIS A 241 -14.72 21.06 -19.56
CA HIS A 241 -14.02 21.94 -20.50
C HIS A 241 -12.87 22.68 -19.81
N PRO A 242 -11.72 22.93 -20.46
CA PRO A 242 -10.59 23.64 -19.84
C PRO A 242 -10.95 25.00 -19.22
N ASP A 243 -11.89 25.75 -19.83
CA ASP A 243 -12.34 27.03 -19.32
C ASP A 243 -13.16 26.87 -18.03
N ASP A 244 -13.99 25.81 -17.93
CA ASP A 244 -14.75 25.48 -16.71
C ASP A 244 -13.82 25.04 -15.58
N ILE A 245 -12.74 24.32 -15.91
CA ILE A 245 -11.69 23.92 -14.96
C ILE A 245 -10.97 25.17 -14.44
N ALA A 246 -10.61 26.11 -15.32
CA ALA A 246 -9.95 27.36 -14.94
C ALA A 246 -10.86 28.21 -14.03
N LEU A 247 -12.13 28.38 -14.40
CA LEU A 247 -13.12 29.13 -13.60
C LEU A 247 -13.35 28.45 -12.23
N SER A 248 -13.44 27.12 -12.20
CA SER A 248 -13.54 26.35 -10.96
C SER A 248 -12.30 26.52 -10.08
N GLY A 249 -11.11 26.63 -10.68
CA GLY A 249 -9.85 26.94 -9.99
C GLY A 249 -9.89 28.32 -9.32
N GLU A 250 -10.28 29.37 -10.05
CA GLU A 250 -10.42 30.73 -9.51
C GLU A 250 -11.42 30.80 -8.35
N GLN A 251 -12.57 30.16 -8.50
CA GLN A 251 -13.59 30.07 -7.45
C GLN A 251 -13.10 29.32 -6.22
N ALA A 252 -12.29 28.26 -6.41
CA ALA A 252 -11.72 27.50 -5.32
C ALA A 252 -10.65 28.29 -4.54
N VAL A 253 -9.86 29.15 -5.22
CA VAL A 253 -8.91 30.07 -4.56
C VAL A 253 -9.64 31.05 -3.64
N ALA A 254 -10.78 31.60 -4.09
CA ALA A 254 -11.56 32.55 -3.33
C ALA A 254 -12.34 31.92 -2.16
N ALA A 255 -12.62 30.62 -2.23
CA ALA A 255 -13.46 29.95 -1.25
C ALA A 255 -12.68 29.57 0.01
N PRO A 256 -13.30 29.60 1.22
CA PRO A 256 -12.69 29.12 2.44
C PRO A 256 -12.32 27.64 2.35
N SER A 257 -11.02 27.35 2.49
CA SER A 257 -10.51 25.97 2.65
C SER A 257 -10.68 25.49 4.10
N HIS A 258 -10.50 24.20 4.35
CA HIS A 258 -10.47 23.64 5.72
C HIS A 258 -9.51 24.41 6.65
N ILE A 259 -8.34 24.84 6.15
CA ILE A 259 -7.34 25.61 6.91
C ILE A 259 -7.85 27.02 7.19
N LYS A 260 -8.32 27.74 6.19
CA LYS A 260 -8.87 29.12 6.37
C LYS A 260 -10.04 29.14 7.34
N ALA A 261 -10.92 28.13 7.25
CA ALA A 261 -12.01 27.96 8.20
C ALA A 261 -11.53 27.62 9.62
N TRP A 262 -10.40 26.88 9.76
CA TRP A 262 -9.77 26.62 11.04
C TRP A 262 -9.19 27.91 11.65
N PHE A 263 -8.57 28.77 10.87
CA PHE A 263 -8.13 30.08 11.34
C PHE A 263 -9.30 30.91 11.87
N SER A 264 -10.40 30.98 11.10
CA SER A 264 -11.61 31.69 11.51
C SER A 264 -12.21 31.11 12.79
N LEU A 265 -12.23 29.78 12.93
CA LEU A 265 -12.68 29.11 14.13
C LEU A 265 -11.81 29.50 15.35
N ASN A 266 -10.49 29.52 15.20
CA ASN A 266 -9.56 29.89 16.28
C ASN A 266 -9.68 31.37 16.69
N VAL A 267 -10.19 32.26 15.82
CA VAL A 267 -10.47 33.64 16.22
C VAL A 267 -11.62 33.69 17.23
N ILE A 268 -12.66 32.89 17.05
CA ILE A 268 -13.91 32.98 17.80
C ILE A 268 -14.05 32.00 18.95
N ASP A 269 -13.37 30.83 18.86
CA ASP A 269 -13.51 29.74 19.85
C ASP A 269 -12.19 29.46 20.58
N ILE A 270 -12.15 29.79 21.88
CA ILE A 270 -10.99 29.61 22.76
C ILE A 270 -10.65 28.12 22.90
N PHE A 271 -11.66 27.24 22.94
CA PHE A 271 -11.42 25.79 23.04
C PHE A 271 -10.74 25.25 21.76
N ALA A 272 -11.14 25.72 20.59
CA ALA A 272 -10.50 25.32 19.32
C ALA A 272 -9.00 25.66 19.31
N ARG A 273 -8.58 26.75 19.95
CA ARG A 273 -7.16 27.14 20.06
C ARG A 273 -6.29 26.11 20.80
N THR A 274 -6.90 25.29 21.65
CA THR A 274 -6.18 24.25 22.39
C THR A 274 -5.95 22.98 21.56
N LEU A 275 -6.61 22.87 20.42
CA LEU A 275 -6.61 21.67 19.58
C LEU A 275 -5.56 21.78 18.46
N LEU A 276 -4.98 20.63 18.07
CA LEU A 276 -4.29 20.52 16.81
C LEU A 276 -5.29 20.59 15.65
N TYR A 277 -4.84 21.01 14.48
CA TYR A 277 -5.69 21.00 13.29
C TYR A 277 -6.30 19.61 13.01
N THR A 278 -5.52 18.55 13.21
CA THR A 278 -5.98 17.17 13.06
C THR A 278 -6.98 16.71 14.12
N ASP A 279 -7.08 17.40 15.27
CA ASP A 279 -8.05 17.10 16.32
C ASP A 279 -9.40 17.80 16.09
N ILE A 280 -9.45 18.81 15.23
CA ILE A 280 -10.68 19.59 14.97
C ILE A 280 -11.87 18.70 14.61
N PRO A 281 -11.77 17.69 13.68
CA PRO A 281 -12.91 16.86 13.31
C PRO A 281 -13.49 16.04 14.46
N ARG A 282 -12.76 15.85 15.54
CA ARG A 282 -13.24 15.16 16.73
C ARG A 282 -14.28 15.97 17.51
N HIS A 283 -14.18 17.29 17.44
CA HIS A 283 -14.98 18.24 18.22
C HIS A 283 -15.90 19.09 17.36
N TYR A 284 -15.59 19.22 16.07
CA TYR A 284 -16.31 20.03 15.11
C TYR A 284 -16.67 19.21 13.88
N ILE A 285 -17.74 19.61 13.18
CA ILE A 285 -18.17 19.00 11.91
C ILE A 285 -17.97 20.01 10.79
N TRP A 286 -17.45 19.57 9.67
CA TRP A 286 -17.33 20.41 8.49
C TRP A 286 -18.70 20.62 7.84
N ASN A 287 -19.12 21.87 7.74
CA ASN A 287 -20.27 22.29 6.98
C ASN A 287 -19.80 22.64 5.56
N SER A 288 -20.10 21.77 4.60
CA SER A 288 -19.66 21.97 3.21
C SER A 288 -20.40 23.10 2.50
N THR A 289 -21.63 23.45 2.92
CA THR A 289 -22.43 24.53 2.37
C THR A 289 -21.87 25.88 2.78
N ASP A 290 -21.68 26.07 4.08
CA ASP A 290 -21.19 27.33 4.65
C ASP A 290 -19.66 27.40 4.70
N ARG A 291 -18.97 26.30 4.37
CA ARG A 291 -17.51 26.14 4.42
C ARG A 291 -16.91 26.59 5.74
N ARG A 292 -17.49 26.10 6.85
CA ARG A 292 -17.05 26.41 8.21
C ARG A 292 -17.08 25.19 9.10
N TRP A 293 -16.43 25.28 10.25
CA TRP A 293 -16.46 24.28 11.30
C TRP A 293 -17.54 24.61 12.33
N ASP A 294 -18.56 23.76 12.44
CA ASP A 294 -19.63 23.85 13.43
C ASP A 294 -19.37 22.90 14.60
N ARG A 295 -19.64 23.34 15.83
CA ARG A 295 -19.38 22.52 17.03
C ARG A 295 -20.27 21.27 17.03
N ARG A 296 -19.67 20.09 17.29
CA ARG A 296 -20.43 18.85 17.41
C ARG A 296 -21.30 18.87 18.67
N LYS A 297 -22.55 18.42 18.54
CA LYS A 297 -23.45 18.22 19.68
C LYS A 297 -23.05 17.00 20.51
N ASN A 298 -22.58 15.94 19.86
CA ASN A 298 -22.15 14.68 20.47
C ASN A 298 -20.67 14.43 20.20
N LYS A 299 -19.95 13.86 21.17
CA LYS A 299 -18.58 13.37 20.97
C LYS A 299 -18.59 12.30 19.89
N SER A 300 -17.73 12.41 18.91
CA SER A 300 -17.55 11.43 17.84
C SER A 300 -16.09 11.00 17.76
N GLN A 301 -15.87 9.72 17.53
CA GLN A 301 -14.54 9.19 17.27
C GLN A 301 -14.21 9.44 15.79
N VAL A 302 -13.83 10.68 15.46
CA VAL A 302 -13.37 11.07 14.13
C VAL A 302 -11.92 11.49 14.22
N LEU A 303 -11.08 10.96 13.34
CA LEU A 303 -9.68 11.34 13.18
C LEU A 303 -9.54 12.30 12.00
N GLY A 304 -8.90 13.44 12.22
CA GLY A 304 -8.44 14.30 11.14
C GLY A 304 -7.15 13.73 10.53
N ARG A 305 -7.11 13.62 9.22
CA ARG A 305 -5.93 13.16 8.48
C ARG A 305 -5.62 14.13 7.35
N LEU A 306 -4.42 14.69 7.38
CA LEU A 306 -3.93 15.53 6.28
C LEU A 306 -3.76 14.69 5.01
N TYR A 307 -4.04 15.29 3.86
CA TYR A 307 -3.69 14.67 2.58
C TYR A 307 -2.19 14.38 2.53
N PRO A 308 -1.77 13.29 1.87
CA PRO A 308 -0.36 13.06 1.60
C PRO A 308 0.17 14.18 0.70
N VAL A 309 1.36 14.64 1.01
CA VAL A 309 2.11 15.64 0.23
C VAL A 309 3.42 14.98 -0.19
N ASP A 310 3.86 15.23 -1.40
CA ASP A 310 5.15 14.76 -1.86
C ASP A 310 6.28 15.51 -1.10
N PRO A 311 7.23 14.84 -0.48
CA PRO A 311 8.38 15.47 0.16
C PRO A 311 9.18 16.39 -0.78
N ALA A 312 9.19 16.12 -2.10
CA ALA A 312 9.78 16.99 -3.10
C ALA A 312 9.12 18.39 -3.15
N SER A 313 7.86 18.49 -2.75
CA SER A 313 7.15 19.76 -2.59
C SER A 313 7.48 20.40 -1.23
N ARG A 314 8.71 20.83 -1.06
CA ARG A 314 9.35 21.25 0.20
C ARG A 314 8.47 22.16 1.09
N GLU A 315 7.89 23.22 0.51
CA GLU A 315 7.03 24.17 1.24
C GLU A 315 5.70 23.52 1.69
N ALA A 316 5.05 22.77 0.80
CA ALA A 316 3.81 22.06 1.14
C ALA A 316 4.04 20.96 2.19
N TRP A 317 5.19 20.27 2.11
CA TRP A 317 5.61 19.29 3.10
C TRP A 317 5.86 19.95 4.46
N ALA A 318 6.60 21.07 4.50
CA ALA A 318 6.87 21.82 5.72
C ALA A 318 5.56 22.35 6.35
N LEU A 319 4.66 22.91 5.55
CA LEU A 319 3.33 23.30 6.02
C LEU A 319 2.59 22.11 6.65
N ARG A 320 2.61 20.95 6.00
CA ARG A 320 1.98 19.75 6.53
C ARG A 320 2.58 19.33 7.88
N VAL A 321 3.90 19.38 8.02
CA VAL A 321 4.60 19.05 9.27
C VAL A 321 4.22 20.05 10.37
N LEU A 322 4.23 21.34 10.08
CA LEU A 322 3.82 22.38 11.03
C LEU A 322 2.37 22.20 11.50
N LEU A 323 1.44 21.89 10.59
CA LEU A 323 0.02 21.66 10.92
C LEU A 323 -0.21 20.47 11.85
N LEU A 324 0.71 19.50 11.89
CA LEU A 324 0.65 18.37 12.82
C LEU A 324 1.05 18.75 14.25
N HIS A 325 1.71 19.89 14.44
CA HIS A 325 2.27 20.31 15.73
C HIS A 325 1.75 21.66 16.21
N SER A 326 1.23 22.53 15.31
CA SER A 326 0.76 23.87 15.65
C SER A 326 -0.66 23.85 16.21
N ARG A 327 -0.91 24.71 17.21
CA ARG A 327 -2.22 24.89 17.85
C ARG A 327 -2.64 26.35 17.77
N GLY A 328 -3.93 26.59 17.63
CA GLY A 328 -4.54 27.90 17.81
C GLY A 328 -4.15 28.96 16.79
N CYS A 329 -3.51 28.60 15.68
CA CYS A 329 -3.13 29.55 14.63
C CYS A 329 -4.37 30.19 14.01
N LYS A 330 -4.32 31.51 13.79
CA LYS A 330 -5.39 32.35 13.24
C LYS A 330 -5.08 32.83 11.84
N SER A 331 -3.85 32.60 11.39
CA SER A 331 -3.33 33.00 10.10
C SER A 331 -2.20 32.07 9.64
N GLU A 332 -1.79 32.21 8.40
CA GLU A 332 -0.61 31.53 7.85
C GLU A 332 0.68 32.06 8.50
N ALA A 333 0.71 33.36 8.85
CA ALA A 333 1.80 33.97 9.59
C ALA A 333 1.98 33.31 10.97
N ASP A 334 0.86 33.03 11.68
CA ASP A 334 0.93 32.34 12.97
C ASP A 334 1.55 30.93 12.86
N ILE A 335 1.28 30.21 11.77
CA ILE A 335 1.92 28.90 11.51
C ILE A 335 3.43 29.06 11.32
N ARG A 336 3.87 30.15 10.69
CA ARG A 336 5.28 30.46 10.45
C ARG A 336 5.95 31.15 11.63
N THR A 337 5.23 31.46 12.70
CA THR A 337 5.77 32.10 13.90
C THR A 337 6.24 31.03 14.89
N VAL A 338 7.55 30.97 15.12
CA VAL A 338 8.21 30.02 16.03
C VAL A 338 9.06 30.81 17.02
N GLY A 339 8.87 30.52 18.33
CA GLY A 339 9.61 31.25 19.38
C GLY A 339 9.35 32.74 19.44
N GLY A 340 8.23 33.23 18.84
CA GLY A 340 7.87 34.65 18.77
C GLY A 340 8.43 35.39 17.55
N GLU A 341 9.15 34.69 16.66
CA GLU A 341 9.69 35.23 15.40
C GLU A 341 8.92 34.65 14.21
N GLU A 342 8.51 35.53 13.27
CA GLU A 342 7.86 35.13 12.04
C GLU A 342 8.92 34.86 10.95
N TRP A 343 8.91 33.64 10.42
CA TRP A 343 9.83 33.19 9.36
C TRP A 343 9.23 33.46 7.97
N ALA A 344 10.07 33.65 6.96
CA ALA A 344 9.62 33.98 5.61
C ALA A 344 8.89 32.81 4.94
N THR A 345 9.34 31.58 5.17
CA THR A 345 8.82 30.36 4.56
C THR A 345 8.36 29.35 5.61
N PHE A 346 7.47 28.43 5.23
CA PHE A 346 7.05 27.32 6.10
C PHE A 346 8.22 26.39 6.40
N ARG A 347 9.15 26.25 5.45
CA ARG A 347 10.35 25.43 5.63
C ARG A 347 11.25 26.00 6.71
N GLU A 348 11.57 27.28 6.65
CA GLU A 348 12.38 27.94 7.68
C GLU A 348 11.74 27.84 9.06
N ALA A 349 10.43 28.07 9.15
CA ALA A 349 9.67 27.91 10.39
C ALA A 349 9.71 26.48 10.93
N ALA A 350 9.59 25.46 10.07
CA ALA A 350 9.64 24.06 10.47
C ALA A 350 11.04 23.66 10.96
N ILE A 351 12.11 24.18 10.32
CA ILE A 351 13.50 24.00 10.78
C ILE A 351 13.71 24.67 12.13
N ALA A 352 13.27 25.92 12.29
CA ALA A 352 13.37 26.67 13.55
C ALA A 352 12.62 25.99 14.70
N ALA A 353 11.51 25.32 14.38
CA ALA A 353 10.73 24.52 15.34
C ALA A 353 11.38 23.17 15.67
N GLY A 354 12.49 22.78 15.04
CA GLY A 354 13.10 21.46 15.17
C GLY A 354 12.23 20.30 14.67
N LEU A 355 11.25 20.60 13.80
CA LEU A 355 10.31 19.63 13.24
C LEU A 355 10.73 19.13 11.85
N TYR A 356 11.66 19.81 11.24
CA TYR A 356 12.15 19.54 9.90
C TYR A 356 13.68 19.67 9.92
N ASP A 357 14.36 18.56 10.09
CA ASP A 357 15.77 18.44 9.74
C ASP A 357 15.83 17.72 8.41
N ASP A 358 16.42 18.36 7.40
CA ASP A 358 16.39 17.92 6.00
C ASP A 358 16.77 16.45 5.81
N ASP A 359 17.64 15.90 6.65
CA ASP A 359 18.22 14.58 6.48
C ASP A 359 17.79 13.55 7.55
N ASP A 360 17.23 13.96 8.70
CA ASP A 360 16.80 13.05 9.79
C ASP A 360 15.67 12.09 9.35
N GLU A 361 14.71 12.57 8.57
CA GLU A 361 13.64 11.72 8.03
C GLU A 361 14.18 10.69 7.04
N TYR A 362 15.20 11.07 6.27
CA TYR A 362 15.85 10.14 5.35
C TYR A 362 16.70 9.13 6.11
N GLN A 363 17.35 9.53 7.18
CA GLN A 363 18.07 8.63 8.09
C GLN A 363 17.10 7.62 8.72
N LYS A 364 15.97 8.06 9.28
CA LYS A 364 14.93 7.19 9.82
C LYS A 364 14.38 6.22 8.79
N CYS A 365 14.17 6.69 7.55
CA CYS A 365 13.70 5.86 6.45
C CYS A 365 14.73 4.78 6.10
N LEU A 366 16.02 5.15 5.98
CA LEU A 366 17.11 4.23 5.65
C LEU A 366 17.48 3.29 6.81
N SER A 367 17.25 3.69 8.07
CA SER A 367 17.48 2.87 9.27
C SER A 367 16.47 1.75 9.46
N SER A 368 15.41 1.68 8.63
CA SER A 368 14.40 0.63 8.76
C SER A 368 15.04 -0.76 8.62
N VAL A 369 14.94 -1.56 9.68
CA VAL A 369 15.62 -2.85 9.86
C VAL A 369 15.18 -3.91 8.84
N ILE A 370 14.09 -3.69 8.13
CA ILE A 370 13.42 -4.68 7.27
C ILE A 370 13.85 -4.59 5.80
N MET A 371 14.75 -3.68 5.45
CA MET A 371 15.18 -3.51 4.05
C MET A 371 16.38 -4.38 3.72
N SER A 372 16.29 -5.13 2.61
CA SER A 372 17.47 -5.74 2.00
C SER A 372 18.43 -4.65 1.51
N PRO A 373 19.74 -4.91 1.39
CA PRO A 373 20.69 -3.95 0.85
C PRO A 373 20.27 -3.38 -0.50
N GLN A 374 19.75 -4.20 -1.38
CA GLN A 374 19.21 -3.79 -2.68
C GLN A 374 18.01 -2.84 -2.55
N SER A 375 17.04 -3.17 -1.67
CA SER A 375 15.88 -2.31 -1.42
C SER A 375 16.31 -0.97 -0.81
N ARG A 376 17.29 -0.98 0.10
CA ARG A 376 17.84 0.22 0.72
C ARG A 376 18.53 1.11 -0.30
N ARG A 377 19.31 0.55 -1.24
CA ARG A 377 19.86 1.30 -2.39
C ARG A 377 18.77 1.94 -3.24
N SER A 378 17.69 1.21 -3.55
CA SER A 378 16.56 1.77 -4.30
C SER A 378 15.91 2.93 -3.57
N VAL A 379 15.71 2.84 -2.25
CA VAL A 379 15.15 3.93 -1.43
C VAL A 379 16.14 5.10 -1.39
N PHE A 380 17.43 4.85 -1.21
CA PHE A 380 18.46 5.88 -1.24
C PHE A 380 18.48 6.64 -2.56
N MET A 381 18.35 5.93 -3.69
CA MET A 381 18.23 6.55 -5.02
C MET A 381 16.99 7.44 -5.14
N ILE A 382 15.85 6.98 -4.65
CA ILE A 382 14.61 7.78 -4.63
C ILE A 382 14.82 9.07 -3.80
N ILE A 383 15.48 8.96 -2.66
CA ILE A 383 15.82 10.11 -1.80
C ILE A 383 16.72 11.09 -2.56
N LEU A 384 17.75 10.61 -3.21
CA LEU A 384 18.66 11.47 -3.98
C LEU A 384 17.96 12.22 -5.12
N ILE A 385 17.17 11.51 -5.92
CA ILE A 385 16.56 12.05 -7.15
C ILE A 385 15.38 12.97 -6.82
N HIS A 386 14.50 12.55 -5.92
CA HIS A 386 13.22 13.20 -5.70
C HIS A 386 13.16 14.06 -4.44
N CYS A 387 13.96 13.75 -3.43
CA CYS A 387 13.92 14.46 -2.15
C CYS A 387 15.06 15.46 -1.99
N GLN A 388 16.14 15.35 -2.76
CA GLN A 388 17.30 16.24 -2.76
C GLN A 388 17.79 16.53 -1.32
N PRO A 389 18.36 15.55 -0.62
CA PRO A 389 18.83 15.71 0.75
C PRO A 389 19.88 16.84 0.84
N ARG A 390 20.00 17.43 2.03
CA ARG A 390 20.93 18.54 2.25
C ARG A 390 22.39 18.10 2.18
N ASN A 391 22.66 16.87 2.68
CA ASN A 391 24.01 16.31 2.66
C ASN A 391 23.99 14.84 2.18
N PRO A 392 23.89 14.60 0.87
CA PRO A 392 23.84 13.27 0.28
C PRO A 392 25.05 12.40 0.63
N MET A 393 26.24 13.00 0.70
CA MET A 393 27.48 12.29 1.07
C MET A 393 27.47 11.84 2.53
N ALA A 394 26.92 12.63 3.45
CA ALA A 394 26.78 12.21 4.85
C ALA A 394 25.82 11.02 4.97
N LEU A 395 24.70 11.05 4.25
CA LEU A 395 23.76 9.91 4.20
C LEU A 395 24.41 8.66 3.60
N LEU A 396 25.13 8.81 2.49
CA LEU A 396 25.85 7.69 1.87
C LEU A 396 26.88 7.09 2.83
N THR A 397 27.63 7.94 3.54
CA THR A 397 28.67 7.52 4.48
C THR A 397 28.06 6.83 5.70
N LEU A 398 26.97 7.38 6.24
CA LEU A 398 26.27 6.86 7.41
C LEU A 398 25.71 5.44 7.17
N PHE A 399 25.18 5.20 5.97
CA PHE A 399 24.56 3.91 5.61
C PHE A 399 25.41 3.04 4.68
N PHE A 400 26.72 3.35 4.56
CA PHE A 400 27.60 2.67 3.64
C PHE A 400 27.63 1.15 3.83
N ASP A 401 27.73 0.69 5.06
CA ASP A 401 27.82 -0.74 5.37
C ASP A 401 26.52 -1.46 4.99
N GLU A 402 25.37 -0.88 5.28
CA GLU A 402 24.07 -1.46 4.96
C GLU A 402 23.76 -1.41 3.46
N LEU A 403 24.20 -0.34 2.77
CA LEU A 403 24.04 -0.21 1.32
C LEU A 403 24.94 -1.14 0.53
N SER A 404 26.07 -1.55 1.12
CA SER A 404 27.12 -2.31 0.45
C SER A 404 27.34 -3.72 1.00
N SER A 405 26.53 -4.19 1.96
CA SER A 405 26.76 -5.46 2.68
C SER A 405 26.76 -6.69 1.77
N ASP A 406 26.02 -6.65 0.67
CA ASP A 406 25.95 -7.72 -0.35
C ASP A 406 26.97 -7.56 -1.49
N LEU A 407 27.76 -6.49 -1.49
CA LEU A 407 28.77 -6.23 -2.50
C LEU A 407 30.13 -6.86 -2.10
N ALA A 408 30.77 -7.53 -3.05
CA ALA A 408 32.10 -8.10 -2.85
C ALA A 408 33.19 -7.06 -3.10
N GLY A 409 34.27 -7.12 -2.30
CA GLY A 409 35.48 -6.30 -2.48
C GLY A 409 35.88 -5.50 -1.24
N THR A 410 36.96 -4.73 -1.38
CA THR A 410 37.40 -3.80 -0.35
C THR A 410 36.42 -2.62 -0.19
N PRO A 411 36.43 -1.87 0.94
CA PRO A 411 35.54 -0.71 1.12
C PRO A 411 35.58 0.27 -0.05
N ILE A 412 36.79 0.54 -0.60
CA ILE A 412 36.98 1.39 -1.77
C ILE A 412 36.26 0.80 -3.00
N ALA A 413 36.45 -0.50 -3.26
CA ALA A 413 35.80 -1.16 -4.39
C ALA A 413 34.28 -1.20 -4.26
N LYS A 414 33.74 -1.33 -3.04
CA LYS A 414 32.31 -1.25 -2.75
C LYS A 414 31.78 0.16 -2.98
N MET A 415 32.50 1.19 -2.51
CA MET A 415 32.14 2.59 -2.73
C MET A 415 32.09 2.90 -4.23
N LEU A 416 33.10 2.48 -4.99
CA LEU A 416 33.14 2.60 -6.44
C LEU A 416 31.95 1.99 -7.12
N LYS A 417 31.58 0.76 -6.72
CA LYS A 417 30.38 0.08 -7.23
C LYS A 417 29.10 0.84 -6.90
N LEU A 418 28.97 1.38 -5.69
CA LEU A 418 27.79 2.19 -5.33
C LEU A 418 27.70 3.45 -6.19
N PHE A 419 28.80 4.19 -6.37
CA PHE A 419 28.85 5.35 -7.25
C PHE A 419 28.49 4.99 -8.69
N GLN A 420 29.04 3.88 -9.22
CA GLN A 420 28.70 3.42 -10.57
C GLN A 420 27.20 3.08 -10.67
N MET A 421 26.65 2.38 -9.68
CA MET A 421 25.23 2.04 -9.63
C MET A 421 24.34 3.28 -9.59
N ILE A 422 24.75 4.32 -8.88
CA ILE A 422 24.06 5.60 -8.84
C ILE A 422 24.14 6.29 -10.20
N ALA A 423 25.33 6.41 -10.79
CA ALA A 423 25.54 7.02 -12.10
C ALA A 423 24.74 6.32 -13.21
N ASP A 424 24.70 4.99 -13.20
CA ASP A 424 23.96 4.18 -14.17
C ASP A 424 22.43 4.30 -14.04
N SER A 425 21.96 4.73 -12.86
CA SER A 425 20.52 4.80 -12.55
C SER A 425 19.92 6.18 -12.83
N VAL A 426 20.73 7.20 -13.11
CA VAL A 426 20.30 8.59 -13.19
C VAL A 426 20.94 9.26 -14.40
N ASP A 427 20.13 9.88 -15.26
CA ASP A 427 20.59 10.73 -16.36
C ASP A 427 21.00 12.15 -15.87
N VAL A 428 21.48 12.26 -14.63
CA VAL A 428 21.86 13.54 -13.99
C VAL A 428 23.31 13.43 -13.51
N PRO A 429 24.15 14.44 -13.72
CA PRO A 429 25.50 14.44 -13.20
C PRO A 429 25.56 14.22 -11.69
N MET A 430 26.51 13.45 -11.20
CA MET A 430 26.66 13.13 -9.77
C MET A 430 26.82 14.38 -8.90
N GLU A 431 27.47 15.40 -9.45
CA GLU A 431 27.64 16.70 -8.82
C GLU A 431 26.31 17.38 -8.53
N ASP A 432 25.34 17.27 -9.45
CA ASP A 432 23.99 17.82 -9.28
C ASP A 432 23.18 17.06 -8.21
N LEU A 433 23.58 15.84 -7.88
CA LEU A 433 23.05 15.05 -6.77
C LEU A 433 23.74 15.33 -5.43
N GLY A 434 24.75 16.22 -5.42
CA GLY A 434 25.55 16.51 -4.23
C GLY A 434 26.44 15.34 -3.78
N LEU A 435 26.83 14.49 -4.72
CA LEU A 435 27.73 13.37 -4.49
C LEU A 435 29.08 13.68 -5.18
N ASP A 436 30.09 13.99 -4.40
CA ASP A 436 31.46 14.19 -4.91
C ASP A 436 32.19 12.83 -4.99
N PRO A 437 32.39 12.27 -6.20
CA PRO A 437 33.18 11.06 -6.34
C PRO A 437 34.62 11.30 -5.90
N PRO A 438 35.29 10.31 -5.25
CA PRO A 438 36.70 10.44 -4.91
C PRO A 438 37.54 10.81 -6.14
N GLN A 439 38.46 11.78 -6.01
CA GLN A 439 39.23 12.39 -7.11
C GLN A 439 40.05 11.42 -7.99
N ASN A 440 40.13 10.13 -7.64
CA ASN A 440 40.84 9.09 -8.40
C ASN A 440 39.90 8.17 -9.17
N LEU A 441 38.62 8.55 -9.32
CA LEU A 441 37.63 7.75 -10.03
C LEU A 441 37.57 8.18 -11.50
N ALA A 442 38.29 7.49 -12.36
CA ALA A 442 37.99 7.51 -13.78
C ALA A 442 36.73 6.68 -14.02
N LEU A 443 35.55 7.33 -13.99
CA LEU A 443 34.31 6.71 -14.43
C LEU A 443 34.39 6.48 -15.95
N PRO A 444 34.15 5.28 -16.46
CA PRO A 444 34.11 5.07 -17.92
C PRO A 444 32.92 5.86 -18.48
N VAL A 445 33.24 6.83 -19.33
CA VAL A 445 32.25 7.58 -20.10
C VAL A 445 31.70 6.66 -21.20
N GLY A 446 30.43 6.29 -21.11
CA GLY A 446 29.65 5.70 -22.21
C GLY A 446 29.93 4.23 -22.49
N GLY A 447 29.32 3.36 -21.68
CA GLY A 447 29.11 1.96 -22.01
C GLY A 447 27.77 1.52 -21.42
N SER A 448 26.95 0.81 -22.20
CA SER A 448 25.74 0.16 -21.70
C SER A 448 26.10 -0.69 -20.48
N SER A 449 25.60 -0.29 -19.32
CA SER A 449 25.94 -0.92 -18.04
C SER A 449 25.29 -2.29 -17.92
N PRO A 450 26.05 -3.34 -17.52
CA PRO A 450 25.47 -4.62 -17.12
C PRO A 450 24.47 -4.53 -15.96
N PHE A 451 24.42 -3.37 -15.29
CA PHE A 451 23.53 -3.14 -14.16
C PHE A 451 22.12 -2.71 -14.59
N LEU A 452 21.97 -1.95 -15.66
CA LEU A 452 20.66 -1.78 -16.32
C LEU A 452 20.12 -3.14 -16.79
N GLU A 453 21.00 -4.02 -17.26
CA GLU A 453 20.61 -5.41 -17.56
C GLU A 453 20.24 -6.21 -16.30
N SER A 454 20.85 -5.97 -15.13
CA SER A 454 20.49 -6.67 -13.88
C SER A 454 19.25 -6.09 -13.19
N PHE A 455 18.97 -4.79 -13.31
CA PHE A 455 17.72 -4.16 -12.88
C PHE A 455 16.57 -4.51 -13.83
N VAL A 456 16.87 -4.68 -15.10
CA VAL A 456 15.94 -5.14 -16.14
C VAL A 456 15.77 -6.67 -16.09
N SER A 457 16.76 -7.41 -15.61
CA SER A 457 16.81 -8.87 -15.82
C SER A 457 16.22 -9.75 -14.71
N ASN A 458 15.83 -9.25 -13.53
CA ASN A 458 15.46 -10.22 -12.48
C ASN A 458 13.97 -10.42 -12.14
N PRO A 459 13.00 -9.53 -12.30
CA PRO A 459 11.59 -9.93 -12.39
C PRO A 459 11.08 -10.09 -13.83
N ILE A 460 11.76 -9.49 -14.82
CA ILE A 460 11.31 -9.50 -16.23
C ILE A 460 11.79 -10.78 -16.94
N ALA A 461 12.98 -11.28 -16.64
CA ALA A 461 13.50 -12.53 -17.23
C ALA A 461 12.66 -13.78 -16.89
N VAL A 462 11.98 -13.79 -15.76
CA VAL A 462 11.05 -14.86 -15.37
C VAL A 462 9.82 -14.90 -16.29
N HIS A 463 9.47 -13.78 -16.93
CA HIS A 463 8.30 -13.69 -17.81
C HIS A 463 8.64 -13.77 -19.32
N ALA A 464 9.91 -13.66 -19.71
CA ALA A 464 10.33 -13.80 -21.11
C ALA A 464 10.05 -15.21 -21.69
N ASN A 465 10.03 -16.24 -20.83
CA ASN A 465 9.66 -17.62 -21.15
C ASN A 465 8.28 -18.00 -20.59
N ALA A 466 7.41 -17.03 -20.32
CA ALA A 466 6.09 -17.28 -19.77
C ALA A 466 5.22 -18.05 -20.77
N ILE A 467 4.61 -19.14 -20.32
CA ILE A 467 3.63 -19.88 -21.13
C ILE A 467 2.31 -19.10 -21.06
N LEU A 468 2.04 -18.32 -22.09
CA LEU A 468 0.77 -17.61 -22.28
C LEU A 468 -0.30 -18.60 -22.77
N ASN A 469 -1.53 -18.43 -22.33
CA ASN A 469 -2.64 -19.15 -22.94
C ASN A 469 -2.94 -18.58 -24.34
N HIS A 470 -3.79 -19.26 -25.12
CA HIS A 470 -4.06 -18.89 -26.50
C HIS A 470 -4.56 -17.44 -26.66
N GLU A 471 -5.47 -16.99 -25.82
CA GLU A 471 -6.01 -15.62 -25.85
C GLU A 471 -4.96 -14.58 -25.45
N GLN A 472 -4.17 -14.87 -24.42
CA GLN A 472 -3.06 -14.02 -23.98
C GLN A 472 -1.97 -13.91 -25.06
N GLN A 473 -1.70 -15.00 -25.78
CA GLN A 473 -0.73 -15.03 -26.88
C GLN A 473 -1.17 -14.13 -28.05
N ILE A 474 -2.45 -14.17 -28.43
CA ILE A 474 -2.99 -13.29 -29.47
C ILE A 474 -2.78 -11.82 -29.13
N VAL A 475 -3.10 -11.43 -27.89
CA VAL A 475 -2.94 -10.04 -27.42
C VAL A 475 -1.48 -9.64 -27.36
N HIS A 476 -0.62 -10.52 -26.81
CA HIS A 476 0.82 -10.31 -26.74
C HIS A 476 1.40 -10.05 -28.13
N ASP A 477 1.12 -10.93 -29.09
CA ASP A 477 1.70 -10.85 -30.44
C ASP A 477 1.18 -9.65 -31.23
N ALA A 478 -0.09 -9.25 -31.02
CA ALA A 478 -0.65 -8.05 -31.63
C ALA A 478 0.06 -6.78 -31.12
N ILE A 479 0.32 -6.66 -29.79
CA ILE A 479 1.02 -5.51 -29.21
C ILE A 479 2.49 -5.51 -29.65
N ILE A 480 3.18 -6.64 -29.58
CA ILE A 480 4.59 -6.74 -29.97
C ILE A 480 4.80 -6.48 -31.47
N SER A 481 3.87 -6.91 -32.32
CA SER A 481 3.89 -6.60 -33.77
C SER A 481 3.71 -5.10 -34.02
N ASP A 482 2.87 -4.43 -33.25
CA ASP A 482 2.65 -2.98 -33.37
C ASP A 482 3.88 -2.16 -32.94
N ILE A 483 4.56 -2.59 -31.88
CA ILE A 483 5.82 -1.99 -31.41
C ILE A 483 6.91 -2.00 -32.49
N GLN A 484 6.91 -3.01 -33.37
CA GLN A 484 7.91 -3.18 -34.42
C GLN A 484 7.63 -2.39 -35.70
N ARG A 485 6.60 -1.54 -35.71
CA ARG A 485 6.29 -0.72 -36.87
C ARG A 485 7.37 0.31 -37.16
N PRO A 486 7.54 0.68 -38.45
CA PRO A 486 8.46 1.75 -38.83
C PRO A 486 8.11 3.08 -38.14
N ALA A 487 9.14 3.84 -37.78
CA ALA A 487 8.98 5.18 -37.23
C ALA A 487 8.21 6.08 -38.22
N GLY A 488 7.23 6.86 -37.70
CA GLY A 488 6.39 7.76 -38.49
C GLY A 488 4.97 7.27 -38.75
N MET A 489 4.63 6.03 -38.38
CA MET A 489 3.23 5.58 -38.36
C MET A 489 2.48 6.10 -37.14
N PRO A 490 1.16 6.37 -37.23
CA PRO A 490 0.36 6.83 -36.09
C PRO A 490 0.38 5.79 -34.96
N SER A 491 0.58 6.29 -33.73
CA SER A 491 0.54 5.47 -32.51
C SER A 491 -0.82 4.80 -32.35
N ARG A 492 -0.82 3.55 -31.91
CA ARG A 492 -2.05 2.82 -31.54
C ARG A 492 -2.18 2.71 -30.03
N ILE A 493 -3.40 2.81 -29.56
CA ILE A 493 -3.74 2.57 -28.16
C ILE A 493 -4.38 1.18 -28.08
N PHE A 494 -3.83 0.33 -27.21
CA PHE A 494 -4.39 -0.98 -26.91
C PHE A 494 -5.05 -0.94 -25.52
N THR A 495 -6.31 -1.32 -25.44
CA THR A 495 -7.02 -1.46 -24.18
C THR A 495 -7.19 -2.93 -23.83
N LEU A 496 -6.57 -3.36 -22.73
CA LEU A 496 -6.69 -4.74 -22.24
C LEU A 496 -7.79 -4.82 -21.18
N MET A 497 -8.92 -5.41 -21.55
CA MET A 497 -10.07 -5.59 -20.69
C MET A 497 -10.25 -7.07 -20.36
N ALA A 498 -10.26 -7.41 -19.07
CA ALA A 498 -10.50 -8.77 -18.61
C ALA A 498 -10.90 -8.76 -17.13
N ALA A 499 -11.62 -9.79 -16.66
CA ALA A 499 -12.02 -9.95 -15.26
C ALA A 499 -10.81 -9.97 -14.29
N ALA A 500 -11.05 -9.68 -13.00
CA ALA A 500 -10.00 -9.81 -11.99
C ALA A 500 -9.51 -11.26 -11.91
N GLY A 501 -8.18 -11.46 -11.77
CA GLY A 501 -7.58 -12.80 -11.67
C GLY A 501 -7.35 -13.55 -13.00
N THR A 502 -7.67 -12.96 -14.15
CA THR A 502 -7.45 -13.57 -15.49
C THR A 502 -6.02 -13.49 -15.99
N GLY A 503 -5.08 -12.99 -15.17
CA GLY A 503 -3.66 -12.90 -15.54
C GLY A 503 -3.27 -11.65 -16.32
N LYS A 504 -4.05 -10.54 -16.25
CA LYS A 504 -3.69 -9.26 -16.91
C LYS A 504 -2.27 -8.79 -16.55
N THR A 505 -1.93 -8.74 -15.29
CA THR A 505 -0.59 -8.35 -14.82
C THR A 505 0.49 -9.29 -15.31
N PHE A 506 0.19 -10.59 -15.41
CA PHE A 506 1.09 -11.59 -15.98
C PHE A 506 1.36 -11.32 -17.46
N LEU A 507 0.30 -11.07 -18.25
CA LEU A 507 0.42 -10.74 -19.67
C LEU A 507 1.18 -9.41 -19.88
N ILE A 508 0.88 -8.38 -19.10
CA ILE A 508 1.58 -7.09 -19.18
C ILE A 508 3.08 -7.29 -18.89
N ASN A 509 3.44 -8.04 -17.87
CA ASN A 509 4.84 -8.32 -17.56
C ASN A 509 5.53 -9.15 -18.66
N ALA A 510 4.83 -10.07 -19.33
CA ALA A 510 5.36 -10.79 -20.47
C ALA A 510 5.61 -9.86 -21.69
N ILE A 511 4.70 -8.91 -21.96
CA ILE A 511 4.87 -7.89 -23.00
C ILE A 511 6.06 -6.98 -22.68
N LEU A 512 6.17 -6.50 -21.42
CA LEU A 512 7.30 -5.69 -20.96
C LEU A 512 8.64 -6.42 -21.15
N ALA A 513 8.70 -7.69 -20.76
CA ALA A 513 9.88 -8.53 -20.92
C ALA A 513 10.28 -8.70 -22.40
N THR A 514 9.31 -8.98 -23.25
CA THR A 514 9.56 -9.17 -24.69
C THR A 514 10.01 -7.87 -25.37
N ALA A 515 9.38 -6.75 -25.05
CA ALA A 515 9.72 -5.45 -25.62
C ALA A 515 11.13 -4.99 -25.18
N ASN A 516 11.45 -5.12 -23.89
CA ASN A 516 12.78 -4.81 -23.37
C ASN A 516 13.87 -5.73 -23.95
N GLY A 517 13.58 -7.05 -24.06
CA GLY A 517 14.50 -8.01 -24.67
C GLY A 517 14.79 -7.74 -26.16
N ARG A 518 13.93 -6.94 -26.82
CA ARG A 518 14.12 -6.46 -28.21
C ARG A 518 14.73 -5.05 -28.29
N GLY A 519 15.17 -4.49 -27.18
CA GLY A 519 15.84 -3.20 -27.11
C GLY A 519 14.89 -1.98 -27.13
N HIS A 520 13.57 -2.19 -26.93
CA HIS A 520 12.62 -1.07 -26.81
C HIS A 520 12.61 -0.54 -25.38
N ARG A 521 12.65 0.78 -25.24
CA ARG A 521 12.50 1.45 -23.94
C ARG A 521 11.02 1.50 -23.55
N VAL A 522 10.64 0.83 -22.47
CA VAL A 522 9.26 0.73 -22.01
C VAL A 522 9.14 1.33 -20.61
N VAL A 523 8.16 2.22 -20.41
CA VAL A 523 7.89 2.84 -19.10
C VAL A 523 6.52 2.37 -18.60
N PRO A 524 6.47 1.36 -17.72
CA PRO A 524 5.22 0.96 -17.11
C PRO A 524 4.76 2.01 -16.10
N CYS A 525 3.47 2.35 -16.11
CA CYS A 525 2.85 3.27 -15.17
C CYS A 525 1.56 2.66 -14.61
N ALA A 526 1.21 3.03 -13.37
CA ALA A 526 -0.04 2.61 -12.76
C ALA A 526 -0.62 3.69 -11.85
N THR A 527 -1.94 3.67 -11.66
CA THR A 527 -2.68 4.65 -10.84
C THR A 527 -2.47 4.51 -9.34
N SER A 528 -1.94 3.37 -8.88
CA SER A 528 -1.66 3.15 -7.46
C SER A 528 -0.28 2.54 -7.27
N GLY A 529 0.38 2.84 -6.13
CA GLY A 529 1.67 2.29 -5.78
C GLY A 529 1.68 0.76 -5.76
N LEU A 530 0.58 0.14 -5.33
CA LEU A 530 0.43 -1.32 -5.35
C LEU A 530 0.40 -1.87 -6.77
N ALA A 531 -0.39 -1.27 -7.66
CA ALA A 531 -0.44 -1.70 -9.06
C ALA A 531 0.92 -1.47 -9.75
N ALA A 532 1.61 -0.37 -9.44
CA ALA A 532 2.96 -0.09 -9.92
C ALA A 532 3.97 -1.16 -9.44
N SER A 533 3.91 -1.57 -8.18
CA SER A 533 4.82 -2.60 -7.64
C SER A 533 4.65 -3.99 -8.28
N LEU A 534 3.48 -4.27 -8.85
CA LEU A 534 3.20 -5.52 -9.56
C LEU A 534 3.72 -5.54 -11.01
N LEU A 535 4.06 -4.37 -11.56
CA LEU A 535 4.49 -4.20 -12.95
C LEU A 535 6.02 -4.00 -13.07
N GLY A 536 6.82 -4.43 -12.17
CA GLY A 536 8.27 -4.27 -12.17
C GLY A 536 8.70 -2.86 -12.64
N HIS A 537 9.25 -2.04 -11.76
CA HIS A 537 9.71 -0.65 -12.05
C HIS A 537 8.65 0.34 -12.57
N ALA A 538 7.35 0.05 -12.41
CA ALA A 538 6.30 0.97 -12.82
C ALA A 538 6.27 2.23 -11.94
N ARG A 539 6.00 3.39 -12.57
CA ARG A 539 5.77 4.66 -11.87
C ARG A 539 4.30 4.82 -11.53
N THR A 540 4.02 5.46 -10.39
CA THR A 540 2.65 5.89 -10.08
C THR A 540 2.34 7.15 -10.89
N SER A 541 1.23 7.14 -11.61
CA SER A 541 0.70 8.32 -12.29
C SER A 541 -0.65 8.67 -11.67
N ALA A 542 -0.79 9.89 -11.18
CA ALA A 542 -2.09 10.38 -10.71
C ALA A 542 -3.03 10.53 -11.93
N GLY A 543 -4.17 9.84 -11.90
CA GLY A 543 -5.23 9.97 -12.90
C GLY A 543 -5.15 9.09 -14.14
N LEU A 544 -4.17 8.18 -14.27
CA LEU A 544 -4.06 7.29 -15.42
C LEU A 544 -4.40 5.84 -15.05
N ASN A 545 -5.21 5.18 -15.86
CA ASN A 545 -5.29 3.71 -15.91
C ASN A 545 -3.92 3.15 -16.29
N VAL A 546 -3.66 1.85 -16.13
CA VAL A 546 -2.36 1.26 -16.51
C VAL A 546 -2.09 1.58 -17.97
N HIS A 547 -1.12 2.45 -18.23
CA HIS A 547 -0.67 2.79 -19.59
C HIS A 547 0.76 2.27 -19.78
N ILE A 548 1.00 1.63 -20.90
CA ILE A 548 2.33 1.29 -21.38
C ILE A 548 2.67 2.34 -22.44
N ALA A 549 3.54 3.30 -22.09
CA ALA A 549 4.06 4.23 -23.07
C ALA A 549 5.33 3.61 -23.69
N LEU A 550 5.35 3.53 -25.00
CA LEU A 550 6.50 3.09 -25.80
C LEU A 550 7.10 4.33 -26.48
N PHE A 551 8.36 4.59 -26.21
CA PHE A 551 9.13 5.67 -26.83
C PHE A 551 10.15 5.11 -27.82
#